data_5d10e478ae0effa93263b5a44b562d29
#
_entry.id   5d10e478ae0effa93263b5a44b562d29
#
_cell.length_a   1.000
_cell.length_b   1.000
_cell.length_c   1.000
_cell.angle_alpha   90.00
_cell.angle_beta   90.00
_cell.angle_gamma   90.00
#
_symmetry.space_group_name_H-M   'P 1'
#
loop_
_entity.id
_entity.type
_entity.pdbx_description
1 polymer ?
#
loop_
_entity_poly.entity_id
_entity_poly.type
_entity_poly.pdbx_seq_one_letter_code
_entity_poly.pdbx_strand_id
1 'polypeptide(L)'
;LRSMRNHVSRLLGPGYLGRKVTLLCSVVTLIFLSLVEGAYNIGADAVIEGAELRASVVPFDGYLQRAAGRAGASVLKGDLIAELDTREFRLQRMSWISQQSTSKRQYEDALAKQERAQVQITKAQVERAQTEIELLDYQISQALMAAPFDALVVSGDLNQRIGSLVRQGEVLFELSPR
;
A
#
# COMPACT_ATOMS: atom_id res chain seq x y z
N LEU A 1 25.37 67.11 16.99
CA LEU A 1 26.09 67.16 15.69
C LEU A 1 27.49 67.77 15.78
N ARG A 2 27.77 68.71 16.67
CA ARG A 2 29.10 69.37 16.89
C ARG A 2 30.11 68.42 17.61
N SER A 3 29.65 67.51 18.49
CA SER A 3 30.48 66.58 19.26
C SER A 3 31.08 65.49 18.42
N MET A 4 30.33 64.90 17.44
CA MET A 4 30.82 63.84 16.57
C MET A 4 31.92 64.28 15.60
N ARG A 5 31.89 65.58 15.18
CA ARG A 5 32.87 66.10 14.23
C ARG A 5 34.25 66.23 14.84
N ASN A 6 34.33 66.48 16.18
CA ASN A 6 35.61 66.63 16.92
C ASN A 6 36.25 65.23 17.25
N HIS A 7 35.51 64.20 17.31
CA HIS A 7 36.08 62.82 17.47
C HIS A 7 36.66 62.27 16.17
N VAL A 8 36.02 62.55 15.04
CA VAL A 8 36.53 62.16 13.74
C VAL A 8 37.82 62.86 13.36
N SER A 9 37.99 64.15 13.67
CA SER A 9 39.22 64.96 13.41
C SER A 9 40.40 64.54 14.26
N ARG A 10 40.20 63.93 15.44
CA ARG A 10 41.29 63.39 16.30
C ARG A 10 41.81 62.03 15.81
N LEU A 11 40.98 61.28 15.08
CA LEU A 11 41.35 60.00 14.48
C LEU A 11 42.19 60.15 13.18
N LEU A 12 42.14 61.33 12.55
CA LEU A 12 42.88 61.63 11.30
C LEU A 12 44.19 62.38 11.47
N GLY A 13 44.69 62.63 12.71
CA GLY A 13 45.96 63.28 12.97
C GLY A 13 47.21 62.50 12.48
N PRO A 14 48.36 63.20 12.18
CA PRO A 14 49.50 62.55 11.50
C PRO A 14 50.36 61.57 12.34
N GLY A 15 49.92 61.29 13.59
CA GLY A 15 50.77 60.55 14.54
C GLY A 15 50.52 59.02 14.68
N TYR A 16 49.59 58.40 14.01
CA TYR A 16 49.26 57.01 14.21
C TYR A 16 48.94 56.32 12.90
N LEU A 17 49.88 56.22 11.97
CA LEU A 17 49.76 55.54 10.70
C LEU A 17 49.36 54.07 10.86
N GLY A 18 49.87 53.35 11.86
CA GLY A 18 49.54 51.97 12.13
C GLY A 18 48.04 51.75 12.52
N ARG A 19 47.46 52.63 13.37
CA ARG A 19 46.07 52.57 13.78
C ARG A 19 45.10 52.88 12.65
N LYS A 20 45.49 53.75 11.72
CA LYS A 20 44.67 54.09 10.53
C LYS A 20 44.63 52.90 9.53
N VAL A 21 45.77 52.27 9.34
CA VAL A 21 45.85 51.09 8.48
C VAL A 21 45.05 49.95 9.06
N THR A 22 45.13 49.68 10.37
CA THR A 22 44.30 48.63 11.02
C THR A 22 42.82 48.91 10.96
N LEU A 23 42.36 50.16 11.14
CA LEU A 23 40.98 50.54 10.98
C LEU A 23 40.49 50.40 9.54
N LEU A 24 41.30 50.83 8.58
CA LEU A 24 40.98 50.67 7.15
C LEU A 24 40.89 49.20 6.75
N CYS A 25 41.85 48.36 7.17
CA CYS A 25 41.82 46.93 6.94
C CYS A 25 40.58 46.28 7.58
N SER A 26 40.23 46.67 8.80
CA SER A 26 39.04 46.14 9.47
C SER A 26 37.74 46.47 8.71
N VAL A 27 37.61 47.71 8.24
CA VAL A 27 36.44 48.16 7.47
C VAL A 27 36.37 47.41 6.10
N VAL A 28 37.53 47.30 5.42
CA VAL A 28 37.62 46.54 4.14
C VAL A 28 37.26 45.08 4.34
N THR A 29 37.74 44.45 5.41
CA THR A 29 37.41 43.06 5.75
C THR A 29 35.93 42.89 6.03
N LEU A 30 35.31 43.82 6.77
CA LEU A 30 33.86 43.82 7.06
C LEU A 30 33.01 44.00 5.79
N ILE A 31 33.43 44.88 4.88
CA ILE A 31 32.77 45.04 3.57
C ILE A 31 32.94 43.80 2.72
N PHE A 32 34.10 43.19 2.72
CA PHE A 32 34.37 41.96 1.98
C PHE A 32 33.52 40.79 2.50
N LEU A 33 33.39 40.59 3.82
CA LEU A 33 32.51 39.57 4.40
C LEU A 33 31.03 39.82 4.09
N SER A 34 30.63 41.12 3.97
CA SER A 34 29.23 41.47 3.64
C SER A 34 28.87 41.24 2.17
N LEU A 35 29.88 41.21 1.29
CA LEU A 35 29.72 41.00 -0.16
C LEU A 35 29.85 39.52 -0.58
N VAL A 36 30.33 38.65 0.32
CA VAL A 36 30.39 37.21 0.06
C VAL A 36 29.02 36.58 0.24
N GLU A 37 28.21 36.61 -0.77
CA GLU A 37 27.00 35.81 -0.86
C GLU A 37 27.40 34.34 -1.13
N GLY A 38 27.41 33.51 -0.09
CA GLY A 38 27.55 32.08 -0.23
C GLY A 38 26.27 31.50 -0.86
N ALA A 39 26.35 30.98 -2.06
CA ALA A 39 25.27 30.21 -2.65
C ALA A 39 25.06 28.95 -1.78
N TYR A 40 24.09 29.00 -0.89
CA TYR A 40 23.68 27.84 -0.09
C TYR A 40 22.72 26.99 -0.91
N ASN A 41 23.27 26.02 -1.65
CA ASN A 41 22.47 25.05 -2.37
C ASN A 41 21.96 24.01 -1.36
N ILE A 42 20.69 24.11 -0.99
CA ILE A 42 19.99 23.06 -0.25
C ILE A 42 19.52 22.07 -1.30
N GLY A 43 20.24 20.97 -1.47
CA GLY A 43 19.75 19.79 -2.17
C GLY A 43 18.71 19.12 -1.28
N ALA A 44 17.44 19.27 -1.59
CA ALA A 44 16.39 18.46 -1.01
C ALA A 44 16.10 17.33 -2.02
N ASP A 45 16.35 16.10 -1.62
CA ASP A 45 15.88 14.93 -2.36
C ASP A 45 14.35 14.87 -2.20
N ALA A 46 13.62 15.41 -3.17
CA ALA A 46 12.17 15.28 -3.21
C ALA A 46 11.84 13.94 -3.89
N VAL A 47 11.47 12.96 -3.10
CA VAL A 47 10.81 11.75 -3.60
C VAL A 47 9.35 12.10 -3.81
N ILE A 48 8.90 12.12 -5.06
CA ILE A 48 7.47 12.24 -5.38
C ILE A 48 6.85 10.86 -5.11
N GLU A 49 6.36 10.64 -3.91
CA GLU A 49 5.50 9.50 -3.61
C GLU A 49 4.11 9.80 -4.14
N GLY A 50 3.55 8.91 -4.97
CA GLY A 50 2.16 8.99 -5.40
C GLY A 50 1.25 9.00 -4.17
N ALA A 51 0.24 9.87 -4.15
CA ALA A 51 -0.51 10.28 -2.95
C ALA A 51 -1.17 9.14 -2.16
N GLU A 52 -1.45 7.97 -2.76
CA GLU A 52 -1.92 6.76 -2.09
C GLU A 52 -1.63 5.52 -2.96
N LEU A 53 -0.52 4.83 -2.71
CA LEU A 53 -0.31 3.50 -3.27
C LEU A 53 -1.10 2.49 -2.44
N ARG A 54 -2.05 1.79 -3.06
CA ARG A 54 -2.72 0.65 -2.43
C ARG A 54 -2.19 -0.64 -3.01
N ALA A 55 -1.60 -1.45 -2.14
CA ALA A 55 -1.14 -2.77 -2.47
C ALA A 55 -2.32 -3.75 -2.53
N SER A 56 -2.46 -4.47 -3.64
CA SER A 56 -3.36 -5.62 -3.73
C SER A 56 -2.59 -6.85 -3.25
N VAL A 57 -3.00 -7.38 -2.09
CA VAL A 57 -2.34 -8.52 -1.44
C VAL A 57 -3.12 -9.82 -1.65
N VAL A 58 -2.39 -10.92 -1.71
CA VAL A 58 -2.96 -12.27 -1.84
C VAL A 58 -3.71 -12.65 -0.55
N PRO A 59 -4.98 -13.08 -0.63
CA PRO A 59 -5.79 -13.41 0.55
C PRO A 59 -5.43 -14.75 1.19
N PHE A 60 -4.91 -15.72 0.42
CA PHE A 60 -4.51 -17.06 0.87
C PHE A 60 -3.49 -17.66 -0.11
N ASP A 61 -2.78 -18.70 0.32
CA ASP A 61 -1.81 -19.41 -0.52
C ASP A 61 -2.49 -20.11 -1.69
N GLY A 62 -1.96 -19.93 -2.91
CA GLY A 62 -2.56 -20.54 -4.10
C GLY A 62 -1.72 -20.35 -5.36
N TYR A 63 -2.22 -20.88 -6.47
CA TYR A 63 -1.60 -20.68 -7.77
C TYR A 63 -2.29 -19.56 -8.52
N LEU A 64 -1.51 -18.69 -9.15
CA LEU A 64 -2.04 -17.63 -10.00
C LEU A 64 -2.58 -18.23 -11.30
N GLN A 65 -3.90 -18.20 -11.50
CA GLN A 65 -4.56 -18.74 -12.69
C GLN A 65 -4.60 -17.72 -13.83
N ARG A 66 -4.86 -16.45 -13.49
CA ARG A 66 -4.95 -15.36 -14.46
C ARG A 66 -4.44 -14.07 -13.85
N ALA A 67 -3.79 -13.26 -14.67
CA ALA A 67 -3.43 -11.90 -14.35
C ALA A 67 -3.77 -11.01 -15.56
N ALA A 68 -4.56 -9.96 -15.33
CA ALA A 68 -4.98 -9.04 -16.39
C ALA A 68 -4.21 -7.71 -16.34
N GLY A 69 -3.57 -7.39 -15.19
CA GLY A 69 -2.83 -6.14 -15.00
C GLY A 69 -1.43 -6.19 -15.59
N ARG A 70 -1.09 -5.20 -16.43
CA ARG A 70 0.29 -4.89 -16.83
C ARG A 70 0.69 -3.56 -16.22
N ALA A 71 1.94 -3.41 -15.83
CA ALA A 71 2.46 -2.12 -15.41
C ALA A 71 2.18 -1.04 -16.50
N GLY A 72 1.63 0.10 -16.10
CA GLY A 72 1.18 1.16 -16.99
C GLY A 72 -0.24 1.00 -17.54
N ALA A 73 -0.97 -0.08 -17.24
CA ALA A 73 -2.37 -0.23 -17.65
C ALA A 73 -3.32 0.54 -16.72
N SER A 74 -4.34 1.16 -17.30
CA SER A 74 -5.44 1.76 -16.56
C SER A 74 -6.53 0.71 -16.34
N VAL A 75 -6.99 0.56 -15.10
CA VAL A 75 -8.06 -0.35 -14.70
C VAL A 75 -9.20 0.45 -14.06
N LEU A 76 -10.43 0.04 -14.33
CA LEU A 76 -11.62 0.64 -13.73
C LEU A 76 -11.99 -0.10 -12.46
N LYS A 77 -12.72 0.56 -11.58
CA LYS A 77 -13.27 -0.07 -10.38
C LYS A 77 -14.10 -1.30 -10.74
N GLY A 78 -13.75 -2.45 -10.15
CA GLY A 78 -14.41 -3.73 -10.40
C GLY A 78 -13.76 -4.58 -11.50
N ASP A 79 -12.79 -4.06 -12.24
CA ASP A 79 -12.05 -4.86 -13.21
C ASP A 79 -11.24 -5.95 -12.52
N LEU A 80 -11.27 -7.16 -13.09
CA LEU A 80 -10.50 -8.29 -12.60
C LEU A 80 -9.02 -8.08 -12.88
N ILE A 81 -8.21 -7.98 -11.81
CA ILE A 81 -6.76 -7.80 -11.90
C ILE A 81 -6.02 -9.13 -11.84
N ALA A 82 -6.43 -10.01 -10.92
CA ALA A 82 -5.87 -11.34 -10.76
C ALA A 82 -6.94 -12.34 -10.34
N GLU A 83 -6.71 -13.60 -10.69
CA GLU A 83 -7.54 -14.74 -10.30
C GLU A 83 -6.64 -15.88 -9.82
N LEU A 84 -6.92 -16.37 -8.61
CA LEU A 84 -6.26 -17.54 -8.05
C LEU A 84 -7.01 -18.80 -8.46
N ASP A 85 -6.30 -19.92 -8.52
CA ASP A 85 -6.91 -21.22 -8.83
C ASP A 85 -7.84 -21.67 -7.69
N THR A 86 -9.11 -21.82 -8.01
CA THR A 86 -10.16 -22.19 -7.07
C THR A 86 -10.68 -23.61 -7.29
N ARG A 87 -10.04 -24.44 -8.15
CA ARG A 87 -10.53 -25.77 -8.49
C ARG A 87 -10.69 -26.67 -7.27
N GLU A 88 -9.74 -26.63 -6.37
CA GLU A 88 -9.80 -27.41 -5.13
C GLU A 88 -10.97 -26.97 -4.25
N PHE A 89 -11.15 -25.67 -4.01
CA PHE A 89 -12.27 -25.15 -3.22
C PHE A 89 -13.62 -25.48 -3.83
N ARG A 90 -13.74 -25.44 -5.17
CA ARG A 90 -14.98 -25.81 -5.87
C ARG A 90 -15.29 -27.31 -5.71
N LEU A 91 -14.29 -28.18 -5.75
CA LEU A 91 -14.47 -29.62 -5.53
C LEU A 91 -14.88 -29.92 -4.08
N GLN A 92 -14.22 -29.26 -3.10
CA GLN A 92 -14.57 -29.39 -1.68
C GLN A 92 -16.01 -28.89 -1.43
N ARG A 93 -16.39 -27.75 -2.02
CA ARG A 93 -17.75 -27.22 -1.96
C ARG A 93 -18.78 -28.22 -2.50
N MET A 94 -18.51 -28.84 -3.63
CA MET A 94 -19.38 -29.85 -4.21
C MET A 94 -19.56 -31.07 -3.28
N SER A 95 -18.49 -31.50 -2.62
CA SER A 95 -18.51 -32.54 -1.61
C SER A 95 -19.41 -32.19 -0.43
N TRP A 96 -19.28 -30.96 0.10
CA TRP A 96 -20.11 -30.48 1.20
C TRP A 96 -21.60 -30.32 0.82
N ILE A 97 -21.90 -29.88 -0.41
CA ILE A 97 -23.27 -29.85 -0.93
C ILE A 97 -23.89 -31.26 -0.96
N SER A 98 -23.12 -32.25 -1.41
CA SER A 98 -23.56 -33.64 -1.41
C SER A 98 -23.81 -34.16 0.01
N GLN A 99 -22.92 -33.86 0.94
CA GLN A 99 -23.04 -34.19 2.36
C GLN A 99 -24.28 -33.54 2.98
N GLN A 100 -24.50 -32.24 2.71
CA GLN A 100 -25.67 -31.49 3.18
C GLN A 100 -26.96 -32.15 2.67
N SER A 101 -27.03 -32.49 1.39
CA SER A 101 -28.19 -33.16 0.78
C SER A 101 -28.47 -34.49 1.45
N THR A 102 -27.44 -35.27 1.78
CA THR A 102 -27.59 -36.56 2.51
C THR A 102 -28.10 -36.32 3.93
N SER A 103 -27.48 -35.39 4.67
CA SER A 103 -27.91 -35.07 6.04
C SER A 103 -29.34 -34.49 6.09
N LYS A 104 -29.73 -33.72 5.06
CA LYS A 104 -31.09 -33.19 4.93
C LYS A 104 -32.14 -34.31 4.77
N ARG A 105 -31.86 -35.30 3.91
CA ARG A 105 -32.74 -36.49 3.78
C ARG A 105 -32.84 -37.27 5.08
N GLN A 106 -31.72 -37.45 5.81
CA GLN A 106 -31.72 -38.11 7.12
C GLN A 106 -32.52 -37.34 8.16
N TYR A 107 -32.44 -36.01 8.12
CA TYR A 107 -33.23 -35.13 8.98
C TYR A 107 -34.74 -35.29 8.70
N GLU A 108 -35.16 -35.31 7.42
CA GLU A 108 -36.54 -35.49 7.02
C GLU A 108 -37.09 -36.89 7.42
N ASP A 109 -36.25 -37.93 7.30
CA ASP A 109 -36.60 -39.31 7.72
C ASP A 109 -36.75 -39.38 9.26
N ALA A 110 -35.82 -38.77 10.02
CA ALA A 110 -35.90 -38.72 11.46
C ALA A 110 -37.16 -37.91 11.96
N LEU A 111 -37.53 -36.86 11.25
CA LEU A 111 -38.81 -36.17 11.51
C LEU A 111 -40.02 -37.04 11.28
N ALA A 112 -40.05 -37.78 10.17
CA ALA A 112 -41.16 -38.67 9.85
C ALA A 112 -41.30 -39.81 10.88
N LYS A 113 -40.20 -40.30 11.45
CA LYS A 113 -40.13 -41.32 12.49
C LYS A 113 -40.35 -40.77 13.91
N GLN A 114 -40.45 -39.46 14.08
CA GLN A 114 -40.54 -38.74 15.38
C GLN A 114 -39.39 -39.00 16.35
N GLU A 115 -38.18 -39.29 15.81
CA GLU A 115 -36.95 -39.58 16.57
C GLU A 115 -36.27 -38.29 17.01
N ARG A 116 -36.74 -37.68 18.13
CA ARG A 116 -36.32 -36.37 18.58
C ARG A 116 -34.80 -36.19 18.72
N ALA A 117 -34.09 -37.22 19.22
CA ALA A 117 -32.65 -37.17 19.39
C ALA A 117 -31.95 -37.11 18.01
N GLN A 118 -32.38 -37.97 17.06
CA GLN A 118 -31.83 -38.03 15.70
C GLN A 118 -32.10 -36.76 14.90
N VAL A 119 -33.27 -36.13 15.10
CA VAL A 119 -33.60 -34.84 14.51
C VAL A 119 -32.59 -33.78 14.90
N GLN A 120 -32.23 -33.70 16.19
CA GLN A 120 -31.23 -32.71 16.65
C GLN A 120 -29.83 -32.99 16.06
N ILE A 121 -29.41 -34.23 16.00
CA ILE A 121 -28.11 -34.64 15.45
C ILE A 121 -28.05 -34.31 13.95
N THR A 122 -29.03 -34.72 13.19
CA THR A 122 -29.03 -34.50 11.73
C THR A 122 -29.21 -33.01 11.36
N LYS A 123 -29.98 -32.26 12.18
CA LYS A 123 -30.08 -30.79 12.04
C LYS A 123 -28.69 -30.15 12.20
N ALA A 124 -27.96 -30.51 13.26
CA ALA A 124 -26.62 -29.97 13.48
C ALA A 124 -25.63 -30.34 12.35
N GLN A 125 -25.79 -31.53 11.73
CA GLN A 125 -25.01 -31.92 10.56
C GLN A 125 -25.34 -31.09 9.32
N VAL A 126 -26.60 -30.74 9.08
CA VAL A 126 -27.03 -29.86 7.99
C VAL A 126 -26.44 -28.45 8.20
N GLU A 127 -26.55 -27.92 9.41
CA GLU A 127 -26.03 -26.59 9.76
C GLU A 127 -24.49 -26.53 9.59
N ARG A 128 -23.78 -27.57 10.05
CA ARG A 128 -22.35 -27.67 9.85
C ARG A 128 -21.96 -27.68 8.36
N ALA A 129 -22.63 -28.50 7.56
CA ALA A 129 -22.36 -28.56 6.13
C ALA A 129 -22.64 -27.21 5.44
N GLN A 130 -23.69 -26.50 5.87
CA GLN A 130 -24.00 -25.16 5.39
C GLN A 130 -22.86 -24.18 5.69
N THR A 131 -22.35 -24.17 6.92
CA THR A 131 -21.24 -23.28 7.32
C THR A 131 -19.97 -23.55 6.51
N GLU A 132 -19.65 -24.83 6.23
CA GLU A 132 -18.48 -25.18 5.40
C GLU A 132 -18.67 -24.72 3.93
N ILE A 133 -19.88 -24.81 3.39
CA ILE A 133 -20.20 -24.29 2.06
C ILE A 133 -20.00 -22.77 2.02
N GLU A 134 -20.50 -22.04 3.01
CA GLU A 134 -20.36 -20.59 3.11
C GLU A 134 -18.89 -20.16 3.22
N LEU A 135 -18.08 -20.90 4.00
CA LEU A 135 -16.64 -20.66 4.10
C LEU A 135 -15.94 -20.81 2.75
N LEU A 136 -16.27 -21.90 2.01
CA LEU A 136 -15.70 -22.14 0.70
C LEU A 136 -16.17 -21.11 -0.34
N ASP A 137 -17.42 -20.67 -0.28
CA ASP A 137 -17.94 -19.60 -1.14
C ASP A 137 -17.22 -18.28 -0.87
N TYR A 138 -16.94 -17.97 0.40
CA TYR A 138 -16.13 -16.82 0.76
C TYR A 138 -14.71 -16.91 0.19
N GLN A 139 -14.03 -18.05 0.37
CA GLN A 139 -12.69 -18.27 -0.19
C GLN A 139 -12.65 -18.15 -1.72
N ILE A 140 -13.64 -18.74 -2.41
CA ILE A 140 -13.78 -18.63 -3.87
C ILE A 140 -13.98 -17.17 -4.30
N SER A 141 -14.78 -16.41 -3.56
CA SER A 141 -14.99 -14.98 -3.85
C SER A 141 -13.72 -14.14 -3.68
N GLN A 142 -12.92 -14.45 -2.65
CA GLN A 142 -11.66 -13.76 -2.38
C GLN A 142 -10.56 -14.10 -3.40
N ALA A 143 -10.67 -15.24 -4.10
CA ALA A 143 -9.75 -15.60 -5.16
C ALA A 143 -9.83 -14.67 -6.38
N LEU A 144 -10.94 -13.95 -6.54
CA LEU A 144 -11.16 -12.96 -7.59
C LEU A 144 -10.74 -11.58 -7.10
N MET A 145 -9.53 -11.18 -7.46
CA MET A 145 -8.97 -9.89 -7.04
C MET A 145 -9.35 -8.81 -8.04
N ALA A 146 -10.28 -7.95 -7.66
CA ALA A 146 -10.76 -6.83 -8.48
C ALA A 146 -10.19 -5.50 -8.01
N ALA A 147 -10.12 -4.51 -8.92
CA ALA A 147 -9.71 -3.13 -8.62
C ALA A 147 -10.74 -2.47 -7.67
N PRO A 148 -10.32 -1.95 -6.51
CA PRO A 148 -11.23 -1.32 -5.57
C PRO A 148 -11.67 0.10 -6.00
N PHE A 149 -10.94 0.73 -6.91
CA PHE A 149 -11.17 2.06 -7.47
C PHE A 149 -10.52 2.16 -8.86
N ASP A 150 -10.81 3.24 -9.59
CA ASP A 150 -10.17 3.54 -10.87
C ASP A 150 -8.70 3.85 -10.65
N ALA A 151 -7.81 3.03 -11.21
CA ALA A 151 -6.40 3.07 -10.90
C ALA A 151 -5.50 2.88 -12.13
N LEU A 152 -4.24 3.31 -11.95
CA LEU A 152 -3.13 2.93 -12.81
C LEU A 152 -2.32 1.83 -12.10
N VAL A 153 -2.03 0.75 -12.78
CA VAL A 153 -1.13 -0.31 -12.29
C VAL A 153 0.31 0.22 -12.36
N VAL A 154 0.92 0.47 -11.19
CA VAL A 154 2.28 1.04 -11.09
C VAL A 154 3.33 -0.04 -11.23
N SER A 155 3.14 -1.15 -10.51
CA SER A 155 4.05 -2.31 -10.52
C SER A 155 3.29 -3.62 -10.57
N GLY A 156 3.92 -4.68 -11.09
CA GLY A 156 3.36 -6.02 -11.18
C GLY A 156 3.19 -6.51 -12.64
N ASP A 157 4.24 -7.05 -13.25
CA ASP A 157 4.09 -7.85 -14.48
C ASP A 157 3.92 -9.32 -14.11
N LEU A 158 2.65 -9.68 -13.80
CA LEU A 158 2.31 -11.03 -13.39
C LEU A 158 2.05 -11.98 -14.56
N ASN A 159 2.06 -11.51 -15.81
CA ASN A 159 1.83 -12.39 -16.96
C ASN A 159 2.91 -13.49 -17.04
N GLN A 160 4.13 -13.21 -16.60
CA GLN A 160 5.22 -14.20 -16.54
C GLN A 160 5.10 -15.12 -15.33
N ARG A 161 4.25 -14.79 -14.34
CA ARG A 161 4.06 -15.55 -13.11
C ARG A 161 2.77 -16.40 -13.10
N ILE A 162 2.00 -16.40 -14.19
CA ILE A 162 0.83 -17.28 -14.33
C ILE A 162 1.26 -18.73 -14.13
N GLY A 163 0.56 -19.45 -13.25
CA GLY A 163 0.88 -20.80 -12.83
C GLY A 163 1.89 -20.90 -11.68
N SER A 164 2.48 -19.79 -11.21
CA SER A 164 3.36 -19.81 -10.03
C SER A 164 2.56 -19.84 -8.74
N LEU A 165 3.18 -20.41 -7.68
CA LEU A 165 2.67 -20.35 -6.32
C LEU A 165 2.83 -18.92 -5.78
N VAL A 166 1.77 -18.37 -5.22
CA VAL A 166 1.75 -17.09 -4.50
C VAL A 166 1.35 -17.32 -3.04
N ARG A 167 1.93 -16.56 -2.13
CA ARG A 167 1.71 -16.72 -0.69
C ARG A 167 0.76 -15.67 -0.14
N GLN A 168 0.04 -16.02 0.91
CA GLN A 168 -0.78 -15.07 1.65
C GLN A 168 0.02 -13.84 2.10
N GLY A 169 -0.54 -12.66 1.88
CA GLY A 169 0.12 -11.39 2.20
C GLY A 169 1.14 -10.91 1.16
N GLU A 170 1.44 -11.68 0.12
CA GLU A 170 2.29 -11.24 -0.98
C GLU A 170 1.62 -10.12 -1.77
N VAL A 171 2.36 -9.05 -2.05
CA VAL A 171 1.87 -7.94 -2.89
C VAL A 171 1.99 -8.34 -4.35
N LEU A 172 0.86 -8.40 -5.04
CA LEU A 172 0.82 -8.70 -6.47
C LEU A 172 0.87 -7.45 -7.33
N PHE A 173 0.13 -6.41 -6.92
CA PHE A 173 0.01 -5.15 -7.65
C PHE A 173 0.08 -3.97 -6.71
N GLU A 174 0.66 -2.90 -7.19
CA GLU A 174 0.55 -1.58 -6.61
C GLU A 174 -0.32 -0.72 -7.52
N LEU A 175 -1.38 -0.19 -6.94
CA LEU A 175 -2.38 0.62 -7.62
C LEU A 175 -2.27 2.06 -7.16
N SER A 176 -2.15 2.98 -8.11
CA SER A 176 -2.22 4.43 -7.87
C SER A 176 -3.59 4.95 -8.32
N PRO A 177 -4.33 5.68 -7.48
CA PRO A 177 -5.56 6.32 -7.91
C PRO A 177 -5.27 7.32 -9.05
N ARG A 178 -6.22 7.45 -9.95
CA ARG A 178 -6.11 8.32 -11.12
C ARG A 178 -6.71 9.70 -10.85
#